data_cd039f2e23f20da2274cf929e2dd61cc
#
_entry.id   cd039f2e23f20da2274cf929e2dd61cc
#
_cell.length_a   1.000
_cell.length_b   1.000
_cell.length_c   1.000
_cell.angle_alpha   90.00
_cell.angle_beta   90.00
_cell.angle_gamma   90.00
#
_symmetry.space_group_name_H-M   'P 1'
#
loop_
_entity.id
_entity.type
_entity.pdbx_description
1 polymer ?
#
loop_
_entity_poly.entity_id
_entity_poly.type
_entity_poly.pdbx_seq_one_letter_code
_entity_poly.pdbx_strand_id
1 'polypeptide(L)'
;MRSKIEANEYKDYILGFIFYKYLSDKEEQWLLSQEYTPEDIKEYVNEDDDETVRTVQKNLGYFIAYKDLFSTWIQMGADFSVDNVRTALSSFTRLISPSHKKYLTGFLIPSKQAFLNWVKTRNRRRRPLVIWHSLLTKFRWIKSRTMTFLALSMNI
;
A
#
# COMPACT_ATOMS: atom_id res chain seq x y z
N MET A 1 -24.89 5.69 -19.04
CA MET A 1 -23.54 6.22 -19.26
C MET A 1 -22.72 6.46 -18.00
N ARG A 2 -23.34 6.81 -16.88
CA ARG A 2 -22.63 7.04 -15.60
C ARG A 2 -21.97 5.80 -15.01
N SER A 3 -22.47 4.60 -15.26
CA SER A 3 -21.97 3.36 -14.63
C SER A 3 -20.67 2.82 -15.24
N LYS A 4 -20.36 3.12 -16.49
CA LYS A 4 -19.14 2.60 -17.15
C LYS A 4 -17.87 3.36 -16.75
N ILE A 5 -17.97 4.66 -16.53
CA ILE A 5 -16.83 5.49 -16.11
C ILE A 5 -16.48 5.19 -14.65
N GLU A 6 -17.48 5.08 -13.78
CA GLU A 6 -17.29 4.71 -12.39
C GLU A 6 -16.68 3.30 -12.21
N ALA A 7 -17.04 2.36 -13.07
CA ALA A 7 -16.51 1.00 -13.03
C ALA A 7 -15.02 0.92 -13.42
N ASN A 8 -14.58 1.69 -14.42
CA ASN A 8 -13.18 1.73 -14.84
C ASN A 8 -12.29 2.44 -13.81
N GLU A 9 -12.73 3.57 -13.28
CA GLU A 9 -12.00 4.30 -12.22
C GLU A 9 -11.89 3.45 -10.96
N TYR A 10 -12.95 2.74 -10.59
CA TYR A 10 -12.96 1.83 -9.46
C TYR A 10 -12.00 0.64 -9.64
N LYS A 11 -11.90 0.12 -10.85
CA LYS A 11 -11.00 -0.98 -11.20
C LYS A 11 -9.53 -0.58 -11.07
N ASP A 12 -9.14 0.56 -11.62
CA ASP A 12 -7.77 1.07 -11.54
C ASP A 12 -7.36 1.37 -10.10
N TYR A 13 -8.27 1.91 -9.33
CA TYR A 13 -8.11 2.18 -7.93
C TYR A 13 -7.89 0.90 -7.10
N ILE A 14 -8.70 -0.15 -7.32
CA ILE A 14 -8.53 -1.44 -6.63
C ILE A 14 -7.20 -2.10 -7.00
N LEU A 15 -6.81 -2.08 -8.26
CA LEU A 15 -5.53 -2.63 -8.72
C LEU A 15 -4.34 -1.92 -8.07
N GLY A 16 -4.41 -0.60 -7.93
CA GLY A 16 -3.39 0.18 -7.22
C GLY A 16 -3.27 -0.19 -5.76
N PHE A 17 -4.40 -0.44 -5.08
CA PHE A 17 -4.40 -0.91 -3.68
C PHE A 17 -3.85 -2.31 -3.51
N ILE A 18 -4.22 -3.23 -4.38
CA ILE A 18 -3.68 -4.59 -4.37
C ILE A 18 -2.17 -4.54 -4.56
N PHE A 19 -1.69 -3.72 -5.48
CA PHE A 19 -0.27 -3.54 -5.73
C PHE A 19 0.47 -2.92 -4.54
N TYR A 20 -0.09 -1.88 -3.94
CA TYR A 20 0.48 -1.26 -2.74
C TYR A 20 0.54 -2.24 -1.56
N LYS A 21 -0.52 -3.02 -1.37
CA LYS A 21 -0.55 -4.07 -0.36
C LYS A 21 0.55 -5.12 -0.60
N TYR A 22 0.73 -5.55 -1.83
CA TYR A 22 1.79 -6.48 -2.20
C TYR A 22 3.18 -5.93 -1.85
N LEU A 23 3.45 -4.68 -2.19
CA LEU A 23 4.72 -4.04 -1.88
C LEU A 23 4.94 -3.87 -0.37
N SER A 24 3.89 -3.50 0.35
CA SER A 24 3.91 -3.39 1.81
C SER A 24 4.20 -4.74 2.49
N ASP A 25 3.51 -5.79 2.08
CA ASP A 25 3.73 -7.15 2.62
C ASP A 25 5.15 -7.66 2.29
N LYS A 26 5.65 -7.37 1.09
CA LYS A 26 6.99 -7.75 0.65
C LYS A 26 8.07 -7.08 1.50
N GLU A 27 7.94 -5.79 1.79
CA GLU A 27 8.87 -5.07 2.64
C GLU A 27 8.86 -5.62 4.07
N GLU A 28 7.69 -5.83 4.63
CA GLU A 28 7.54 -6.39 5.98
C GLU A 28 8.16 -7.79 6.09
N GLN A 29 7.92 -8.65 5.11
CA GLN A 29 8.53 -9.98 5.05
C GLN A 29 10.06 -9.93 4.91
N TRP A 30 10.56 -9.01 4.09
CA TRP A 30 12.00 -8.82 3.93
C TRP A 30 12.64 -8.35 5.25
N LEU A 31 12.04 -7.40 5.94
CA LEU A 31 12.52 -6.94 7.25
C LEU A 31 12.55 -8.09 8.28
N LEU A 32 11.49 -8.88 8.33
CA LEU A 32 11.46 -10.07 9.21
C LEU A 32 12.56 -11.08 8.85
N SER A 33 12.88 -11.22 7.54
CA SER A 33 13.99 -12.09 7.09
C SER A 33 15.38 -11.55 7.46
N GLN A 34 15.49 -10.26 7.75
CA GLN A 34 16.70 -9.59 8.23
C GLN A 34 16.77 -9.55 9.78
N GLU A 35 15.99 -10.41 10.43
CA GLU A 35 15.94 -10.54 11.90
C GLU A 35 15.34 -9.35 12.66
N TYR A 36 14.67 -8.43 11.94
CA TYR A 36 13.86 -7.41 12.61
C TYR A 36 12.66 -8.04 13.31
N THR A 37 12.45 -7.68 14.56
CA THR A 37 11.21 -8.03 15.26
C THR A 37 10.07 -7.07 14.88
N PRO A 38 8.79 -7.41 15.14
CA PRO A 38 7.69 -6.46 14.91
C PRO A 38 7.88 -5.15 15.68
N GLU A 39 8.49 -5.21 16.86
CA GLU A 39 8.81 -4.04 17.67
C GLU A 39 9.90 -3.18 17.00
N ASP A 40 10.95 -3.80 16.46
CA ASP A 40 12.00 -3.11 15.71
C ASP A 40 11.44 -2.43 14.45
N ILE A 41 10.56 -3.09 13.74
CA ILE A 41 9.90 -2.50 12.56
C ILE A 41 9.13 -1.25 12.97
N LYS A 42 8.43 -1.29 14.09
CA LYS A 42 7.70 -0.14 14.60
C LYS A 42 8.61 1.02 15.02
N GLU A 43 9.77 0.73 15.58
CA GLU A 43 10.69 1.73 16.11
C GLU A 43 11.60 2.32 15.02
N TYR A 44 12.19 1.48 14.17
CA TYR A 44 13.25 1.88 13.25
C TYR A 44 12.78 2.13 11.80
N VAL A 45 11.64 1.59 11.38
CA VAL A 45 11.16 1.75 10.01
C VAL A 45 10.42 3.09 9.87
N ASN A 46 11.17 4.17 9.98
CA ASN A 46 10.70 5.55 9.89
C ASN A 46 11.48 6.32 8.82
N GLU A 47 10.87 7.35 8.26
CA GLU A 47 11.51 8.22 7.26
C GLU A 47 12.69 9.02 7.83
N ASP A 48 12.73 9.20 9.14
CA ASP A 48 13.78 9.94 9.85
C ASP A 48 15.06 9.11 10.07
N ASP A 49 14.98 7.80 9.87
CA ASP A 49 16.13 6.89 9.93
C ASP A 49 16.70 6.67 8.52
N ASP A 50 17.60 7.55 8.12
CA ASP A 50 18.25 7.53 6.80
C ASP A 50 18.98 6.20 6.51
N GLU A 51 19.53 5.54 7.52
CA GLU A 51 20.26 4.28 7.35
C GLU A 51 19.32 3.15 6.96
N THR A 52 18.23 3.01 7.70
CA THR A 52 17.19 2.02 7.40
C THR A 52 16.54 2.30 6.04
N VAL A 53 16.21 3.55 5.74
CA VAL A 53 15.66 3.95 4.45
C VAL A 53 16.58 3.53 3.29
N ARG A 54 17.87 3.85 3.36
CA ARG A 54 18.84 3.51 2.31
C ARG A 54 19.02 2.01 2.16
N THR A 55 19.06 1.28 3.27
CA THR A 55 19.22 -0.18 3.27
C THR A 55 18.01 -0.85 2.59
N VAL A 56 16.81 -0.47 2.93
CA VAL A 56 15.59 -0.99 2.31
C VAL A 56 15.52 -0.61 0.82
N GLN A 57 15.79 0.64 0.48
CA GLN A 57 15.79 1.09 -0.91
C GLN A 57 16.83 0.36 -1.77
N LYS A 58 17.99 0.06 -1.22
CA LYS A 58 19.05 -0.69 -1.92
C LYS A 58 18.62 -2.12 -2.24
N ASN A 59 17.90 -2.76 -1.35
CA ASN A 59 17.50 -4.17 -1.50
C ASN A 59 16.17 -4.35 -2.24
N LEU A 60 15.20 -3.49 -1.99
CA LEU A 60 13.84 -3.60 -2.54
C LEU A 60 13.55 -2.60 -3.67
N GLY A 61 14.28 -1.49 -3.73
CA GLY A 61 14.07 -0.42 -4.70
C GLY A 61 13.04 0.63 -4.28
N TYR A 62 12.47 0.49 -3.09
CA TYR A 62 11.51 1.43 -2.50
C TYR A 62 11.57 1.35 -0.97
N PHE A 63 10.89 2.28 -0.29
CA PHE A 63 10.74 2.28 1.16
C PHE A 63 9.32 2.69 1.55
N ILE A 64 8.74 1.99 2.49
CA ILE A 64 7.45 2.31 3.11
C ILE A 64 7.65 2.42 4.61
N ALA A 65 7.37 3.59 5.21
CA ALA A 65 7.45 3.78 6.65
C ALA A 65 6.41 2.92 7.39
N TYR A 66 6.69 2.56 8.64
CA TYR A 66 5.78 1.75 9.45
C TYR A 66 4.34 2.28 9.48
N LYS A 67 4.19 3.59 9.64
CA LYS A 67 2.88 4.26 9.65
C LYS A 67 2.09 4.08 8.35
N ASP A 68 2.79 3.83 7.26
CA ASP A 68 2.24 3.72 5.90
C ASP A 68 2.11 2.26 5.43
N LEU A 69 2.56 1.29 6.24
CA LEU A 69 2.37 -0.13 5.95
C LEU A 69 0.88 -0.50 5.96
N PHE A 70 0.49 -1.36 5.05
CA PHE A 70 -0.90 -1.81 4.95
C PHE A 70 -1.38 -2.52 6.22
N SER A 71 -0.50 -3.31 6.86
CA SER A 71 -0.77 -3.96 8.15
C SER A 71 -1.06 -2.94 9.27
N THR A 72 -0.35 -1.82 9.28
CA THR A 72 -0.59 -0.73 10.22
C THR A 72 -1.96 -0.09 10.02
N TRP A 73 -2.37 0.10 8.78
CA TRP A 73 -3.72 0.61 8.46
C TRP A 73 -4.82 -0.31 8.95
N ILE A 74 -4.64 -1.63 8.84
CA ILE A 74 -5.60 -2.61 9.37
C ILE A 74 -5.70 -2.50 10.89
N GLN A 75 -4.57 -2.29 11.58
CA GLN A 75 -4.53 -2.13 13.04
C GLN A 75 -5.19 -0.82 13.50
N MET A 76 -5.15 0.23 12.71
CA MET A 76 -5.77 1.51 13.03
C MET A 76 -7.30 1.41 13.13
N GLY A 77 -7.93 0.50 12.39
CA GLY A 77 -9.37 0.29 12.43
C GLY A 77 -10.17 1.56 12.13
N ALA A 78 -10.90 2.06 13.13
CA ALA A 78 -11.75 3.26 13.00
C ALA A 78 -10.96 4.56 12.84
N ASP A 79 -9.70 4.61 13.26
CA ASP A 79 -8.84 5.79 13.14
C ASP A 79 -8.23 5.93 11.74
N PHE A 80 -8.37 4.90 10.91
CA PHE A 80 -7.91 4.94 9.53
C PHE A 80 -8.73 5.92 8.69
N SER A 81 -8.04 6.81 7.99
CA SER A 81 -8.67 7.81 7.13
C SER A 81 -8.09 7.79 5.72
N VAL A 82 -8.80 8.43 4.83
CA VAL A 82 -8.37 8.64 3.45
C VAL A 82 -7.07 9.44 3.35
N ASP A 83 -6.84 10.36 4.29
CA ASP A 83 -5.63 11.17 4.35
C ASP A 83 -4.39 10.31 4.63
N ASN A 84 -4.51 9.23 5.37
CA ASN A 84 -3.43 8.25 5.56
C ASN A 84 -2.96 7.70 4.21
N VAL A 85 -3.88 7.30 3.36
CA VAL A 85 -3.56 6.77 2.02
C VAL A 85 -2.93 7.83 1.14
N ARG A 86 -3.47 9.04 1.14
CA ARG A 86 -2.92 10.15 0.35
C ARG A 86 -1.49 10.47 0.75
N THR A 87 -1.22 10.56 2.03
CA THR A 87 0.11 10.82 2.59
C THR A 87 1.06 9.68 2.25
N ALA A 88 0.63 8.43 2.45
CA ALA A 88 1.42 7.24 2.14
C ALA A 88 1.81 7.15 0.67
N LEU A 89 0.89 7.39 -0.26
CA LEU A 89 1.18 7.38 -1.70
C LEU A 89 2.12 8.51 -2.11
N SER A 90 2.03 9.66 -1.46
CA SER A 90 2.93 10.78 -1.71
C SER A 90 4.34 10.48 -1.21
N SER A 91 4.48 9.94 0.01
CA SER A 91 5.76 9.50 0.58
C SER A 91 6.36 8.38 -0.26
N PHE A 92 5.58 7.39 -0.66
CA PHE A 92 6.02 6.28 -1.50
C PHE A 92 6.62 6.77 -2.82
N THR A 93 5.95 7.69 -3.51
CA THR A 93 6.45 8.25 -4.78
C THR A 93 7.78 8.97 -4.61
N ARG A 94 8.01 9.60 -3.46
CA ARG A 94 9.25 10.29 -3.12
C ARG A 94 10.38 9.32 -2.76
N LEU A 95 10.04 8.23 -2.08
CA LEU A 95 10.98 7.27 -1.50
C LEU A 95 11.30 6.07 -2.42
N ILE A 96 10.80 6.07 -3.64
CA ILE A 96 11.19 5.07 -4.64
C ILE A 96 12.62 5.38 -5.11
N SER A 97 13.45 4.34 -5.17
CA SER A 97 14.78 4.43 -5.78
C SER A 97 14.68 4.87 -7.25
N PRO A 98 15.56 5.77 -7.72
CA PRO A 98 15.54 6.24 -9.11
C PRO A 98 15.54 5.13 -10.17
N SER A 99 16.25 4.03 -9.90
CA SER A 99 16.32 2.87 -10.80
C SER A 99 14.99 2.14 -10.97
N HIS A 100 14.12 2.18 -9.97
CA HIS A 100 12.82 1.50 -9.97
C HIS A 100 11.64 2.44 -10.23
N LYS A 101 11.88 3.74 -10.23
CA LYS A 101 10.85 4.76 -10.35
C LYS A 101 9.99 4.60 -11.60
N LYS A 102 10.60 4.30 -12.73
CA LYS A 102 9.90 4.12 -14.01
C LYS A 102 8.86 2.99 -13.97
N TYR A 103 9.20 1.89 -13.32
CA TYR A 103 8.31 0.72 -13.23
C TYR A 103 7.21 0.88 -12.19
N LEU A 104 7.57 1.35 -11.01
CA LEU A 104 6.63 1.45 -9.89
C LEU A 104 5.64 2.61 -10.03
N THR A 105 6.06 3.74 -10.58
CA THR A 105 5.18 4.89 -10.79
C THR A 105 4.16 4.66 -11.90
N GLY A 106 4.47 3.84 -12.90
CA GLY A 106 3.54 3.49 -13.97
C GLY A 106 2.24 2.84 -13.48
N PHE A 107 2.32 2.08 -12.38
CA PHE A 107 1.15 1.45 -11.75
C PHE A 107 0.46 2.34 -10.72
N LEU A 108 1.21 3.14 -9.96
CA LEU A 108 0.70 3.88 -8.81
C LEU A 108 0.16 5.28 -9.16
N ILE A 109 0.68 5.94 -10.19
CA ILE A 109 0.23 7.29 -10.58
C ILE A 109 -1.22 7.30 -11.07
N PRO A 110 -1.64 6.42 -12.00
CA PRO A 110 -3.04 6.35 -12.40
C PRO A 110 -3.96 6.04 -11.22
N SER A 111 -3.55 5.11 -10.35
CA SER A 111 -4.28 4.74 -9.14
C SER A 111 -4.40 5.89 -8.15
N LYS A 112 -3.33 6.68 -7.98
CA LYS A 112 -3.34 7.87 -7.12
C LYS A 112 -4.35 8.89 -7.61
N GLN A 113 -4.39 9.16 -8.91
CA GLN A 113 -5.30 10.12 -9.49
C GLN A 113 -6.75 9.64 -9.42
N ALA A 114 -7.00 8.40 -9.78
CA ALA A 114 -8.31 7.76 -9.66
C ALA A 114 -8.80 7.78 -8.21
N PHE A 115 -7.92 7.49 -7.25
CA PHE A 115 -8.20 7.56 -5.83
C PHE A 115 -8.57 8.96 -5.37
N LEU A 116 -7.78 9.97 -5.74
CA LEU A 116 -8.04 11.36 -5.38
C LEU A 116 -9.37 11.86 -5.96
N ASN A 117 -9.70 11.46 -7.18
CA ASN A 117 -10.96 11.78 -7.83
C ASN A 117 -12.15 11.11 -7.12
N TRP A 118 -11.99 9.83 -6.77
CA TRP A 118 -12.99 9.07 -6.03
C TRP A 118 -13.27 9.69 -4.65
N VAL A 119 -12.24 10.09 -3.93
CA VAL A 119 -12.36 10.78 -2.64
C VAL A 119 -13.13 12.09 -2.77
N LYS A 120 -12.80 12.90 -3.79
CA LYS A 120 -13.49 14.16 -4.05
C LYS A 120 -14.98 13.96 -4.35
N THR A 121 -15.30 12.90 -5.08
CA THR A 121 -16.69 12.62 -5.51
C THR A 121 -17.53 12.07 -4.36
N ARG A 122 -16.94 11.29 -3.46
CA ARG A 122 -17.68 10.66 -2.34
C ARG A 122 -17.70 11.44 -1.04
N ASN A 123 -16.86 12.44 -0.86
CA ASN A 123 -16.89 13.29 0.33
C ASN A 123 -18.21 14.09 0.43
N ARG A 124 -19.03 14.10 -0.62
CA ARG A 124 -20.40 14.65 -0.63
C ARG A 124 -21.45 13.71 -0.03
N ARG A 125 -21.19 12.41 0.14
CA ARG A 125 -22.15 11.45 0.70
C ARG A 125 -21.52 10.69 1.86
N ARG A 126 -22.04 10.95 3.05
CA ARG A 126 -21.61 10.37 4.32
C ARG A 126 -21.47 8.83 4.25
N ARG A 127 -20.32 8.30 4.56
CA ARG A 127 -19.83 6.97 4.98
C ARG A 127 -18.71 6.38 4.12
N PRO A 128 -17.51 6.99 4.09
CA PRO A 128 -16.35 6.33 3.45
C PRO A 128 -15.82 5.14 4.28
N LEU A 129 -15.97 5.17 5.61
CA LEU A 129 -15.37 4.19 6.54
C LEU A 129 -15.89 2.76 6.39
N VAL A 130 -17.21 2.57 6.09
CA VAL A 130 -17.79 1.22 5.98
C VAL A 130 -17.28 0.47 4.74
N ILE A 131 -17.08 1.18 3.64
CA ILE A 131 -16.55 0.59 2.40
C ILE A 131 -15.09 0.20 2.56
N TRP A 132 -14.31 1.02 3.26
CA TRP A 132 -12.92 0.74 3.59
C TRP A 132 -12.79 -0.47 4.51
N HIS A 133 -13.60 -0.56 5.54
CA HIS A 133 -13.60 -1.71 6.44
C HIS A 133 -13.98 -3.00 5.71
N SER A 134 -14.93 -2.92 4.79
CA SER A 134 -15.34 -4.05 3.96
C SER A 134 -14.24 -4.45 2.95
N LEU A 135 -13.55 -3.49 2.36
CA LEU A 135 -12.42 -3.75 1.47
C LEU A 135 -11.23 -4.32 2.24
N LEU A 136 -10.89 -3.77 3.39
CA LEU A 136 -9.80 -4.25 4.24
C LEU A 136 -10.05 -5.67 4.75
N THR A 137 -11.29 -6.02 5.12
CA THR A 137 -11.66 -7.38 5.52
C THR A 137 -11.64 -8.35 4.34
N LYS A 138 -12.05 -7.94 3.17
CA LYS A 138 -11.93 -8.75 1.94
C LYS A 138 -10.46 -8.94 1.53
N PHE A 139 -9.61 -7.93 1.67
CA PHE A 139 -8.18 -8.03 1.44
C PHE A 139 -7.46 -8.95 2.43
N ARG A 140 -7.94 -9.03 3.68
CA ARG A 140 -7.44 -9.99 4.66
C ARG A 140 -7.67 -11.43 4.20
N TRP A 141 -8.78 -11.70 3.51
CA TRP A 141 -9.07 -13.01 2.94
C TRP A 141 -8.18 -13.34 1.73
N ILE A 142 -7.84 -12.36 0.90
CA ILE A 142 -6.92 -12.52 -0.24
C ILE A 142 -5.51 -12.85 0.25
N LYS A 143 -5.09 -12.39 1.45
CA LYS A 143 -3.78 -12.71 2.05
C LYS A 143 -3.53 -14.20 2.15
N SER A 144 -4.53 -15.01 2.50
CA SER A 144 -4.35 -16.46 2.65
C SER A 144 -4.25 -17.21 1.33
N ARG A 145 -4.90 -16.73 0.27
CA ARG A 145 -4.90 -17.41 -1.06
C ARG A 145 -3.81 -16.91 -2.00
N THR A 146 -3.52 -15.62 -2.02
CA THR A 146 -2.51 -15.05 -2.92
C THR A 146 -1.10 -15.38 -2.47
N MET A 147 -0.84 -15.47 -1.17
CA MET A 147 0.44 -15.93 -0.63
C MET A 147 0.71 -17.38 -0.97
N THR A 148 -0.31 -18.24 -0.93
CA THR A 148 -0.18 -19.65 -1.36
C THR A 148 0.10 -19.75 -2.86
N PHE A 149 -0.53 -18.93 -3.68
CA PHE A 149 -0.34 -18.92 -5.13
C PHE A 149 1.03 -18.37 -5.54
N LEU A 150 1.50 -17.29 -4.90
CA LEU A 150 2.83 -16.72 -5.13
C LEU A 150 3.94 -17.63 -4.59
N ALA A 151 3.75 -18.28 -3.45
CA ALA A 151 4.69 -19.25 -2.93
C ALA A 151 4.82 -20.47 -3.85
N LEU A 152 3.73 -20.92 -4.47
CA LEU A 152 3.74 -22.01 -5.45
C LEU A 152 4.38 -21.62 -6.79
N SER A 153 4.26 -20.34 -7.21
CA SER A 153 4.90 -19.85 -8.43
C SER A 153 6.37 -19.48 -8.26
N MET A 154 6.85 -19.30 -7.03
CA MET A 154 8.27 -19.01 -6.73
C MET A 154 9.11 -20.25 -6.42
N ASN A 155 8.50 -21.43 -6.31
CA ASN A 155 9.17 -22.71 -6.08
C ASN A 155 9.47 -23.51 -7.36
N ILE A 156 9.63 -22.81 -8.47
CA ILE A 156 10.10 -23.43 -9.72
C ILE A 156 11.57 -23.12 -9.94
#